data_685701f0e0bb11b486e7e955200a9d7c
#
_entry.id   685701f0e0bb11b486e7e955200a9d7c
#
_cell.length_a   1.000
_cell.length_b   1.000
_cell.length_c   1.000
_cell.angle_alpha   90.00
_cell.angle_beta   90.00
_cell.angle_gamma   90.00
#
_symmetry.space_group_name_H-M   'P 1'
#
loop_
_entity.id
_entity.type
_entity.pdbx_description
1 polymer ?
#
loop_
_entity_poly.entity_id
_entity_poly.type
_entity_poly.pdbx_seq_one_letter_code
_entity_poly.pdbx_strand_id
1 'polypeptide(L)' 'MLVGEYCNREVVVVEEDKSVTEAAAIMRQYHVGDVVICKAQSGKQVPVGIITDRDVALEIVAKGID' A
#
# COMPACT_ATOMS: atom_id res chain seq x y z
N MET A 1 -14.07 -3.73 -23.01
CA MET A 1 -13.39 -2.89 -22.01
C MET A 1 -11.90 -3.18 -22.03
N LEU A 2 -11.08 -2.14 -22.11
CA LEU A 2 -9.64 -2.31 -22.13
C LEU A 2 -9.09 -2.41 -20.72
N VAL A 3 -8.01 -3.16 -20.57
CA VAL A 3 -7.33 -3.30 -19.28
C VAL A 3 -6.95 -1.94 -18.70
N GLY A 4 -6.55 -1.00 -19.57
CA GLY A 4 -6.19 0.34 -19.12
C GLY A 4 -7.32 1.11 -18.46
N GLU A 5 -8.57 0.78 -18.77
CA GLU A 5 -9.71 1.42 -18.12
C GLU A 5 -9.84 1.00 -16.66
N TYR A 6 -9.51 -0.25 -16.36
CA TYR A 6 -9.45 -0.71 -14.98
C TYR A 6 -8.26 -0.12 -14.24
N CYS A 7 -7.14 -0.01 -14.92
CA CYS A 7 -5.92 0.49 -14.31
C CYS A 7 -5.94 2.01 -14.13
N ASN A 8 -6.94 2.68 -14.68
CA ASN A 8 -7.07 4.12 -14.55
C ASN A 8 -7.69 4.54 -13.21
N ARG A 9 -7.67 3.68 -12.24
CA ARG A 9 -8.09 4.00 -10.88
C ARG A 9 -6.97 4.73 -10.17
N GLU A 10 -7.36 5.59 -9.24
CA GLU A 10 -6.37 6.22 -8.38
C GLU A 10 -5.57 5.17 -7.64
N VAL A 11 -4.26 5.26 -7.75
CA VAL A 11 -3.36 4.35 -7.05
C VAL A 11 -2.90 5.05 -5.78
N VAL A 12 -3.11 4.40 -4.64
CA VAL A 12 -2.64 4.92 -3.35
C VAL A 12 -1.23 4.42 -3.14
N VAL A 13 -0.32 5.35 -2.89
CA VAL A 13 1.10 5.07 -2.76
C VAL A 13 1.56 5.35 -1.34
N VAL A 14 2.39 4.48 -0.79
CA VAL A 14 2.99 4.63 0.53
C VAL A 14 4.49 4.50 0.38
N GLU A 15 5.25 5.39 1.00
CA GLU A 15 6.69 5.29 0.99
C GLU A 15 7.16 4.14 1.87
N GLU A 16 8.23 3.48 1.47
CA GLU A 16 8.72 2.28 2.15
C GLU A 16 9.17 2.50 3.59
N ASP A 17 9.46 3.74 3.97
CA ASP A 17 9.87 4.06 5.33
C ASP A 17 8.70 4.20 6.31
N LYS A 18 7.48 4.09 5.83
CA LYS A 18 6.30 4.16 6.69
C LYS A 18 6.07 2.83 7.40
N SER A 19 5.45 2.90 8.55
CA SER A 19 5.13 1.69 9.31
C SER A 19 3.92 0.97 8.73
N VAL A 20 3.76 -0.29 9.11
CA VAL A 20 2.58 -1.08 8.74
C VAL A 20 1.31 -0.40 9.26
N THR A 21 1.37 0.16 10.47
CA THR A 21 0.22 0.88 11.05
C THR A 21 -0.16 2.10 10.22
N GLU A 22 0.83 2.84 9.73
CA GLU A 22 0.58 3.99 8.86
C GLU A 22 -0.03 3.57 7.54
N ALA A 23 0.45 2.47 6.96
CA ALA A 23 -0.12 1.91 5.74
C ALA A 23 -1.58 1.51 5.94
N ALA A 24 -1.88 0.87 7.07
CA ALA A 24 -3.25 0.48 7.40
C ALA A 24 -4.16 1.69 7.55
N ALA A 25 -3.68 2.75 8.17
CA ALA A 25 -4.44 3.99 8.32
C ALA A 25 -4.77 4.61 6.97
N ILE A 26 -3.83 4.56 6.03
CA ILE A 26 -4.04 5.06 4.68
C ILE A 26 -5.08 4.23 3.94
N MET A 27 -5.02 2.91 4.07
CA MET A 27 -6.01 2.02 3.47
C MET A 27 -7.41 2.35 3.98
N ARG A 28 -7.53 2.60 5.27
CA ARG A 28 -8.82 2.96 5.88
C ARG A 28 -9.30 4.30 5.38
N GLN A 29 -8.42 5.28 5.29
CA GLN A 29 -8.77 6.62 4.85
C GLN A 29 -9.30 6.63 3.42
N TYR A 30 -8.68 5.87 2.54
CA TYR A 30 -9.03 5.84 1.12
C TYR A 30 -9.94 4.69 0.75
N HIS A 31 -10.33 3.85 1.70
CA HIS A 31 -11.21 2.69 1.47
C HIS A 31 -10.67 1.75 0.40
N VAL A 32 -9.39 1.46 0.47
CA VAL A 32 -8.73 0.54 -0.47
C VAL A 32 -8.19 -0.67 0.27
N GLY A 33 -8.09 -1.80 -0.43
CA GLY A 33 -7.58 -3.04 0.14
C GLY A 33 -6.10 -3.26 -0.13
N ASP A 34 -5.46 -2.39 -0.89
CA ASP A 34 -4.04 -2.49 -1.18
C ASP A 34 -3.45 -1.11 -1.41
N VAL A 35 -2.14 -1.01 -1.24
CA VAL A 35 -1.38 0.20 -1.55
C VAL A 35 -0.07 -0.22 -2.18
N VAL A 36 0.46 0.62 -3.06
CA VAL A 36 1.75 0.40 -3.70
C VAL A 36 2.83 1.00 -2.81
N ILE A 37 3.84 0.21 -2.50
CA ILE A 37 4.98 0.68 -1.73
C ILE A 37 6.02 1.21 -2.70
N CYS A 38 6.46 2.43 -2.48
CA CYS A 38 7.42 3.09 -3.34
C CYS A 38 8.65 3.53 -2.58
N LYS A 39 9.75 3.59 -3.29
CA LYS A 39 11.03 4.09 -2.81
C LYS A 39 11.38 5.33 -3.62
N ALA A 40 11.83 6.37 -2.94
CA ALA A 40 12.35 7.55 -3.62
C ALA A 40 13.73 7.26 -4.19
N GLN A 41 13.89 7.47 -5.48
CA GLN A 41 15.16 7.23 -6.16
C GLN A 41 15.34 8.25 -7.27
N SER A 42 16.38 9.05 -7.20
CA SER A 42 16.71 10.05 -8.22
C SER A 42 15.54 10.99 -8.53
N GLY A 43 14.83 11.41 -7.51
CA GLY A 43 13.71 12.33 -7.65
C GLY A 43 12.43 11.69 -8.16
N LYS A 44 12.41 10.36 -8.28
CA LYS A 44 11.23 9.62 -8.75
C LYS A 44 10.80 8.63 -7.69
N GLN A 45 9.53 8.28 -7.72
CA GLN A 45 9.01 7.20 -6.89
C GLN A 45 9.03 5.91 -7.70
N VAL A 46 9.76 4.92 -7.20
CA VAL A 46 9.91 3.63 -7.86
C VAL A 46 9.12 2.60 -7.08
N PRO A 47 8.17 1.90 -7.71
CA PRO A 47 7.42 0.84 -7.02
C PRO A 47 8.36 -0.29 -6.61
N VAL A 48 8.30 -0.70 -5.34
CA VAL A 48 9.10 -1.80 -4.83
C VAL A 48 8.25 -2.95 -4.31
N GLY A 49 6.95 -2.75 -4.17
CA GLY A 49 6.06 -3.81 -3.72
C GLY A 49 4.64 -3.34 -3.56
N ILE A 50 3.79 -4.25 -3.13
CA ILE A 50 2.39 -4.00 -2.82
C ILE A 50 2.12 -4.62 -1.46
N ILE A 51 1.37 -3.90 -0.62
CA ILE A 51 0.90 -4.45 0.64
C ILE A 51 -0.63 -4.44 0.61
N THR A 52 -1.22 -5.53 1.07
CA THR A 52 -2.67 -5.70 1.10
C THR A 52 -3.17 -5.63 2.54
N ASP A 53 -4.49 -5.47 2.69
CA ASP A 53 -5.12 -5.51 4.02
C ASP A 53 -4.92 -6.87 4.68
N ARG A 54 -4.86 -7.94 3.90
CA ARG A 54 -4.56 -9.26 4.42
C ARG A 54 -3.15 -9.32 4.99
N ASP A 55 -2.18 -8.75 4.29
CA ASP A 55 -0.80 -8.69 4.78
C ASP A 55 -0.72 -7.96 6.11
N VAL A 56 -1.43 -6.85 6.22
CA VAL A 56 -1.47 -6.07 7.45
C VAL A 56 -2.08 -6.89 8.59
N ALA A 57 -3.18 -7.58 8.34
CA ALA A 57 -3.83 -8.40 9.34
C ALA A 57 -2.90 -9.52 9.82
N LEU A 58 -2.19 -10.18 8.90
CA LEU A 58 -1.28 -11.25 9.25
C LEU A 58 -0.10 -10.74 10.07
N GLU A 59 0.45 -9.57 9.73
CA GLU A 59 1.55 -8.99 10.49
C GLU A 59 1.12 -8.61 11.90
N ILE A 60 -0.03 -7.99 12.04
CA ILE A 60 -0.48 -7.47 13.34
C ILE A 60 -1.05 -8.57 14.21
N VAL A 61 -1.95 -9.36 13.67
CA VAL A 61 -2.68 -10.36 14.46
C VAL A 61 -1.80 -11.58 14.73
N ALA A 62 -1.15 -12.12 13.70
CA ALA A 62 -0.37 -13.35 13.85
C ALA A 62 0.89 -13.15 14.67
N LYS A 63 1.50 -11.96 14.62
CA LYS A 63 2.70 -11.65 15.40
C LYS A 63 2.42 -10.98 16.72
N GLY A 64 1.17 -10.67 17.01
CA GLY A 64 0.80 -9.99 18.23
C GLY A 64 1.29 -8.55 18.32
N ILE A 65 1.46 -7.89 17.21
CA ILE A 65 1.86 -6.49 17.17
C ILE A 65 0.62 -5.63 17.40
N ASP A 66 0.70 -4.73 18.32
CA ASP A 66 -0.40 -3.82 18.62
C ASP A 66 -0.28 -2.50 17.84
#